data_f245fd73caefbcf9ac962d6a47594f06
#
_entry.id   f245fd73caefbcf9ac962d6a47594f06
#
_cell.length_a   1.000
_cell.length_b   1.000
_cell.length_c   1.000
_cell.angle_alpha   90.00
_cell.angle_beta   90.00
_cell.angle_gamma   90.00
#
_symmetry.space_group_name_H-M   'P 1'
#
loop_
_entity.id
_entity.type
_entity.pdbx_description
1 polymer ?
#
loop_
_entity_poly.entity_id
_entity_poly.type
_entity_poly.pdbx_seq_one_letter_code
_entity_poly.pdbx_strand_id
1 'polypeptide(L)'
;MACVFCNCDVIEIWNLGMFPPSDTFCASEKSSLDIKTEKLAVGVCGSCGLSQNTVLLSEKIRYEDNDYSYSSANSSYAKSHWENFTEDLKKKKLIHEKVKVLEVGANDGFLLNLIKSHFPNSDVTGLDASPFQVSKASQNFPDIKMTHSIFGISKDALPNQFYDIVIGNNVLNHSNQLNNFLSRARDVLNADGFLIFEVPSLDMMFLKNKWDMIYHEHVSYFSINSIMNILPQAGFEVTSIELNDYHGGSFRVVAKKSELLFNRRKSMKNYEQKSIMKIKTN
;
A
#
# COMPACT_ATOMS: atom_id res chain seq x y z
N MET A 1 -11.14 -9.80 15.91
CA MET A 1 -10.97 -9.44 14.49
C MET A 1 -9.62 -9.94 14.01
N ALA A 2 -9.52 -10.42 12.76
CA ALA A 2 -8.27 -10.93 12.22
C ALA A 2 -7.38 -9.79 11.65
N CYS A 3 -6.08 -9.92 11.79
CA CYS A 3 -5.08 -9.03 11.22
C CYS A 3 -5.02 -9.16 9.70
N VAL A 4 -5.03 -8.04 8.98
CA VAL A 4 -4.99 -7.99 7.50
C VAL A 4 -3.69 -8.55 6.89
N PHE A 5 -2.66 -8.74 7.71
CA PHE A 5 -1.39 -9.34 7.28
C PHE A 5 -1.24 -10.79 7.74
N CYS A 6 -1.23 -11.07 9.05
CA CYS A 6 -0.88 -12.40 9.56
C CYS A 6 -2.06 -13.28 9.98
N ASN A 7 -3.28 -12.74 9.91
CA ASN A 7 -4.53 -13.38 10.30
C ASN A 7 -4.64 -13.77 11.80
N CYS A 8 -3.72 -13.27 12.66
CA CYS A 8 -3.81 -13.42 14.10
C CYS A 8 -4.80 -12.39 14.68
N ASP A 9 -5.16 -12.59 15.97
CA ASP A 9 -6.11 -11.69 16.62
C ASP A 9 -5.56 -10.27 16.78
N VAL A 10 -6.46 -9.31 16.56
CA VAL A 10 -6.24 -7.88 16.78
C VAL A 10 -6.99 -7.47 18.04
N ILE A 11 -6.27 -6.86 18.98
CA ILE A 11 -6.81 -6.34 20.24
C ILE A 11 -7.18 -4.87 20.00
N GLU A 12 -8.46 -4.54 20.13
CA GLU A 12 -8.93 -3.15 20.04
C GLU A 12 -8.37 -2.36 21.23
N ILE A 13 -7.70 -1.25 20.95
CA ILE A 13 -7.05 -0.40 21.95
C ILE A 13 -7.69 0.99 22.03
N TRP A 14 -8.35 1.43 20.97
CA TRP A 14 -8.94 2.76 20.91
C TRP A 14 -10.21 2.76 20.07
N ASN A 15 -11.31 3.18 20.67
CA ASN A 15 -12.62 3.34 20.04
C ASN A 15 -12.95 4.84 19.97
N LEU A 16 -13.02 5.35 18.75
CA LEU A 16 -13.33 6.77 18.49
C LEU A 16 -14.84 7.04 18.36
N GLY A 17 -15.67 5.99 18.23
CA GLY A 17 -17.12 6.11 18.06
C GLY A 17 -17.59 5.86 16.63
N MET A 18 -18.72 6.48 16.28
CA MET A 18 -19.37 6.33 14.96
C MET A 18 -19.05 7.55 14.09
N PHE A 19 -18.48 7.32 12.92
CA PHE A 19 -18.11 8.35 11.97
C PHE A 19 -18.62 8.04 10.57
N PRO A 20 -18.95 9.04 9.74
CA PRO A 20 -19.20 8.81 8.33
C PRO A 20 -17.90 8.32 7.65
N PRO A 21 -18.00 7.48 6.61
CA PRO A 21 -16.85 7.21 5.74
C PRO A 21 -16.31 8.52 5.14
N SER A 22 -14.99 8.58 4.95
CA SER A 22 -14.35 9.70 4.24
C SER A 22 -14.83 9.79 2.80
N ASP A 23 -14.62 10.94 2.17
CA ASP A 23 -15.03 11.25 0.79
C ASP A 23 -16.53 11.06 0.47
N THR A 24 -17.36 10.98 1.50
CA THR A 24 -18.82 10.98 1.32
C THR A 24 -19.32 12.42 1.19
N PHE A 25 -19.25 12.97 -0.03
CA PHE A 25 -19.69 14.32 -0.32
C PHE A 25 -21.21 14.40 -0.46
N CYS A 26 -21.82 15.41 0.19
CA CYS A 26 -23.26 15.62 0.20
C CYS A 26 -23.61 16.89 -0.57
N ALA A 27 -24.71 16.80 -1.36
CA ALA A 27 -25.20 17.94 -2.13
C ALA A 27 -25.86 19.03 -1.27
N SER A 28 -26.25 18.71 -0.03
CA SER A 28 -26.91 19.65 0.90
C SER A 28 -26.67 19.26 2.34
N GLU A 29 -26.84 20.23 3.27
CA GLU A 29 -26.84 20.00 4.71
C GLU A 29 -27.87 18.93 5.13
N LYS A 30 -29.08 18.97 4.56
CA LYS A 30 -30.12 17.99 4.87
C LYS A 30 -29.69 16.56 4.51
N SER A 31 -29.06 16.36 3.36
CA SER A 31 -28.59 15.03 2.95
C SER A 31 -27.40 14.55 3.79
N SER A 32 -26.64 15.46 4.44
CA SER A 32 -25.56 15.07 5.32
C SER A 32 -26.01 14.41 6.63
N LEU A 33 -27.27 14.68 7.08
CA LEU A 33 -27.84 14.07 8.28
C LEU A 33 -28.24 12.60 8.08
N ASP A 34 -28.40 12.18 6.84
CA ASP A 34 -28.80 10.81 6.46
C ASP A 34 -27.61 9.91 6.13
N ILE A 35 -26.37 10.41 6.27
CA ILE A 35 -25.18 9.61 5.99
C ILE A 35 -25.04 8.48 7.00
N LYS A 36 -24.90 7.28 6.48
CA LYS A 36 -24.60 6.10 7.29
C LYS A 36 -23.25 6.25 7.97
N THR A 37 -23.22 6.11 9.28
CA THR A 37 -22.00 6.11 10.07
C THR A 37 -21.54 4.68 10.33
N GLU A 38 -20.21 4.48 10.40
CA GLU A 38 -19.59 3.22 10.75
C GLU A 38 -18.66 3.41 11.95
N LYS A 39 -18.45 2.36 12.73
CA LYS A 39 -17.54 2.41 13.88
C LYS A 39 -16.11 2.66 13.38
N LEU A 40 -15.45 3.66 13.97
CA LEU A 40 -14.03 3.92 13.78
C LEU A 40 -13.27 3.53 15.06
N ALA A 41 -12.48 2.50 14.99
CA ALA A 41 -11.70 2.03 16.12
C ALA A 41 -10.40 1.38 15.64
N VAL A 42 -9.34 1.54 16.43
CA VAL A 42 -8.00 1.03 16.12
C VAL A 42 -7.63 -0.10 17.08
N GLY A 43 -7.03 -1.14 16.54
CA GLY A 43 -6.48 -2.25 17.29
C GLY A 43 -5.05 -2.57 16.87
N VAL A 44 -4.37 -3.36 17.68
CA VAL A 44 -2.99 -3.82 17.44
C VAL A 44 -2.96 -5.34 17.39
N CYS A 45 -2.27 -5.87 16.38
CA CYS A 45 -1.97 -7.28 16.29
C CYS A 45 -0.83 -7.66 17.23
N GLY A 46 -1.08 -8.50 18.21
CA GLY A 46 -0.05 -8.96 19.17
C GLY A 46 1.06 -9.81 18.53
N SER A 47 0.84 -10.35 17.33
CA SER A 47 1.81 -11.20 16.64
C SER A 47 2.79 -10.43 15.76
N CYS A 48 2.30 -9.53 14.87
CA CYS A 48 3.16 -8.79 13.93
C CYS A 48 3.34 -7.32 14.29
N GLY A 49 2.61 -6.81 15.28
CA GLY A 49 2.70 -5.41 15.71
C GLY A 49 2.01 -4.41 14.79
N LEU A 50 1.26 -4.87 13.77
CA LEU A 50 0.52 -3.98 12.89
C LEU A 50 -0.66 -3.36 13.64
N SER A 51 -0.77 -2.04 13.61
CA SER A 51 -1.96 -1.33 14.02
C SER A 51 -2.91 -1.21 12.83
N GLN A 52 -4.21 -1.43 13.05
CA GLN A 52 -5.21 -1.39 11.98
C GLN A 52 -6.58 -0.97 12.49
N ASN A 53 -7.45 -0.51 11.59
CA ASN A 53 -8.87 -0.35 11.89
C ASN A 53 -9.51 -1.70 12.22
N THR A 54 -10.42 -1.70 13.22
CA THR A 54 -11.13 -2.92 13.63
C THR A 54 -12.43 -3.14 12.83
N VAL A 55 -12.89 -2.15 12.08
CA VAL A 55 -13.96 -2.26 11.09
C VAL A 55 -13.40 -1.88 9.73
N LEU A 56 -13.54 -2.77 8.75
CA LEU A 56 -13.02 -2.58 7.41
C LEU A 56 -14.19 -2.37 6.43
N LEU A 57 -14.21 -1.23 5.76
CA LEU A 57 -15.10 -1.01 4.63
C LEU A 57 -14.59 -1.77 3.40
N SER A 58 -15.52 -2.26 2.56
CA SER A 58 -15.12 -2.96 1.33
C SER A 58 -14.40 -2.02 0.37
N GLU A 59 -13.46 -2.55 -0.40
CA GLU A 59 -12.75 -1.78 -1.44
C GLU A 59 -13.73 -1.26 -2.52
N LYS A 60 -14.80 -2.00 -2.80
CA LYS A 60 -15.84 -1.56 -3.73
C LYS A 60 -16.49 -0.25 -3.29
N ILE A 61 -16.89 -0.14 -2.03
CA ILE A 61 -17.49 1.09 -1.47
C ILE A 61 -16.53 2.26 -1.60
N ARG A 62 -15.22 2.03 -1.38
CA ARG A 62 -14.21 3.09 -1.37
C ARG A 62 -13.81 3.59 -2.77
N TYR A 63 -13.77 2.71 -3.79
CA TYR A 63 -13.15 3.03 -5.07
C TYR A 63 -14.11 2.96 -6.27
N GLU A 64 -15.23 2.23 -6.17
CA GLU A 64 -16.19 2.08 -7.27
C GLU A 64 -17.49 2.85 -7.02
N ASP A 65 -18.02 2.79 -5.79
CA ASP A 65 -19.30 3.41 -5.45
C ASP A 65 -19.19 4.89 -5.09
N ASN A 66 -17.97 5.36 -4.70
CA ASN A 66 -17.67 6.76 -4.44
C ASN A 66 -16.72 7.31 -5.52
N ASP A 67 -16.94 8.55 -5.93
CA ASP A 67 -16.03 9.28 -6.82
C ASP A 67 -14.71 9.53 -6.08
N TYR A 68 -13.72 8.64 -6.26
CA TYR A 68 -12.39 8.84 -5.73
C TYR A 68 -11.72 10.02 -6.44
N SER A 69 -11.86 11.19 -5.85
CA SER A 69 -11.49 12.48 -6.46
C SER A 69 -10.04 12.89 -6.23
N TYR A 70 -9.31 12.17 -5.38
CA TYR A 70 -7.89 12.49 -5.10
C TYR A 70 -7.05 12.34 -6.36
N SER A 71 -6.25 13.35 -6.68
CA SER A 71 -5.26 13.32 -7.77
C SER A 71 -3.89 13.71 -7.22
N SER A 72 -2.90 12.85 -7.44
CA SER A 72 -1.54 12.99 -6.92
C SER A 72 -0.80 14.22 -7.45
N ALA A 73 -1.23 14.76 -8.60
CA ALA A 73 -0.62 15.93 -9.23
C ALA A 73 -1.38 17.25 -9.02
N ASN A 74 -2.37 17.30 -8.11
CA ASN A 74 -3.22 18.49 -7.94
C ASN A 74 -2.54 19.69 -7.24
N SER A 75 -1.42 19.50 -6.56
CA SER A 75 -0.71 20.57 -5.87
C SER A 75 0.76 20.65 -6.28
N SER A 76 1.32 21.85 -6.21
CA SER A 76 2.77 22.04 -6.42
C SER A 76 3.61 21.27 -5.39
N TYR A 77 3.13 21.18 -4.16
CA TYR A 77 3.77 20.41 -3.11
C TYR A 77 3.85 18.91 -3.46
N ALA A 78 2.75 18.32 -3.91
CA ALA A 78 2.71 16.91 -4.32
C ALA A 78 3.61 16.67 -5.55
N LYS A 79 3.58 17.56 -6.56
CA LYS A 79 4.47 17.46 -7.73
C LYS A 79 5.93 17.46 -7.30
N SER A 80 6.37 18.44 -6.49
CA SER A 80 7.74 18.51 -5.99
C SER A 80 8.13 17.30 -5.16
N HIS A 81 7.19 16.70 -4.41
CA HIS A 81 7.44 15.46 -3.67
C HIS A 81 7.76 14.30 -4.62
N TRP A 82 6.98 14.10 -5.68
CA TRP A 82 7.20 13.02 -6.66
C TRP A 82 8.43 13.26 -7.54
N GLU A 83 8.76 14.50 -7.86
CA GLU A 83 10.03 14.87 -8.49
C GLU A 83 11.22 14.47 -7.61
N ASN A 84 11.19 14.83 -6.32
CA ASN A 84 12.21 14.44 -5.35
C ASN A 84 12.28 12.92 -5.15
N PHE A 85 11.13 12.22 -5.13
CA PHE A 85 11.07 10.77 -5.08
C PHE A 85 11.81 10.14 -6.26
N THR A 86 11.52 10.61 -7.49
CA THR A 86 12.16 10.11 -8.72
C THR A 86 13.68 10.37 -8.73
N GLU A 87 14.10 11.57 -8.34
CA GLU A 87 15.52 11.91 -8.23
C GLU A 87 16.25 11.09 -7.17
N ASP A 88 15.60 10.77 -6.05
CA ASP A 88 16.17 9.90 -5.02
C ASP A 88 16.38 8.47 -5.53
N LEU A 89 15.38 7.90 -6.21
CA LEU A 89 15.52 6.57 -6.83
C LEU A 89 16.63 6.53 -7.86
N LYS A 90 16.79 7.61 -8.64
CA LYS A 90 17.89 7.76 -9.61
C LYS A 90 19.26 7.81 -8.91
N LYS A 91 19.40 8.64 -7.87
CA LYS A 91 20.64 8.73 -7.07
C LYS A 91 21.02 7.38 -6.45
N LYS A 92 20.04 6.63 -5.99
CA LYS A 92 20.21 5.27 -5.45
C LYS A 92 20.44 4.22 -6.54
N LYS A 93 20.41 4.60 -7.82
CA LYS A 93 20.54 3.72 -8.98
C LYS A 93 19.50 2.60 -9.03
N LEU A 94 18.34 2.84 -8.43
CA LEU A 94 17.21 1.90 -8.47
C LEU A 94 16.45 2.00 -9.80
N ILE A 95 16.36 3.21 -10.39
CA ILE A 95 15.80 3.43 -11.72
C ILE A 95 16.91 3.79 -12.73
N HIS A 96 16.77 3.25 -13.92
CA HIS A 96 17.74 3.42 -15.02
C HIS A 96 17.05 3.20 -16.38
N GLU A 97 17.75 3.42 -17.48
CA GLU A 97 17.29 3.02 -18.81
C GLU A 97 16.92 1.52 -18.84
N LYS A 98 15.81 1.20 -19.49
CA LYS A 98 15.26 -0.16 -19.60
C LYS A 98 14.73 -0.77 -18.28
N VAL A 99 14.64 -0.01 -17.19
CA VAL A 99 13.98 -0.48 -15.96
C VAL A 99 12.51 -0.80 -16.23
N LYS A 100 12.02 -1.90 -15.66
CA LYS A 100 10.60 -2.28 -15.70
C LYS A 100 9.95 -1.93 -14.37
N VAL A 101 9.02 -0.99 -14.39
CA VAL A 101 8.35 -0.48 -13.19
C VAL A 101 6.87 -0.79 -13.24
N LEU A 102 6.35 -1.34 -12.16
CA LEU A 102 4.93 -1.43 -11.88
C LEU A 102 4.60 -0.45 -10.75
N GLU A 103 3.71 0.50 -11.00
CA GLU A 103 3.12 1.31 -9.94
C GLU A 103 1.71 0.80 -9.64
N VAL A 104 1.46 0.45 -8.39
CA VAL A 104 0.15 0.09 -7.85
C VAL A 104 -0.44 1.32 -7.17
N GLY A 105 -1.69 1.65 -7.47
CA GLY A 105 -2.30 2.92 -7.10
C GLY A 105 -1.68 4.08 -7.89
N ALA A 106 -1.52 3.88 -9.21
CA ALA A 106 -0.83 4.83 -10.07
C ALA A 106 -1.60 6.15 -10.30
N ASN A 107 -2.84 6.23 -9.81
CA ASN A 107 -3.68 7.41 -9.84
C ASN A 107 -3.74 8.03 -11.25
N ASP A 108 -3.42 9.32 -11.40
CA ASP A 108 -3.41 10.05 -12.66
C ASP A 108 -2.17 9.80 -13.55
N GLY A 109 -1.28 8.86 -13.18
CA GLY A 109 -0.10 8.45 -13.94
C GLY A 109 1.09 9.40 -13.84
N PHE A 110 1.04 10.42 -13.00
CA PHE A 110 2.05 11.47 -12.93
C PHE A 110 3.45 10.94 -12.58
N LEU A 111 3.58 10.06 -11.57
CA LEU A 111 4.88 9.50 -11.17
C LEU A 111 5.49 8.62 -12.29
N LEU A 112 4.69 7.80 -12.94
CA LEU A 112 5.16 6.98 -14.07
C LEU A 112 5.62 7.86 -15.23
N ASN A 113 4.91 8.97 -15.50
CA ASN A 113 5.32 9.95 -16.52
C ASN A 113 6.65 10.63 -16.14
N LEU A 114 6.88 10.95 -14.87
CA LEU A 114 8.18 11.45 -14.41
C LEU A 114 9.29 10.43 -14.66
N ILE A 115 9.09 9.17 -14.29
CA ILE A 115 10.08 8.10 -14.53
C ILE A 115 10.36 7.99 -16.04
N LYS A 116 9.31 7.96 -16.86
CA LYS A 116 9.44 7.86 -18.33
C LYS A 116 10.16 9.06 -18.94
N SER A 117 9.94 10.28 -18.43
CA SER A 117 10.61 11.49 -18.91
C SER A 117 12.11 11.50 -18.59
N HIS A 118 12.51 10.93 -17.45
CA HIS A 118 13.93 10.78 -17.08
C HIS A 118 14.60 9.59 -17.79
N PHE A 119 13.84 8.53 -18.10
CA PHE A 119 14.31 7.29 -18.70
C PHE A 119 13.36 6.85 -19.83
N PRO A 120 13.47 7.45 -21.04
CA PRO A 120 12.53 7.21 -22.15
C PRO A 120 12.40 5.74 -22.59
N ASN A 121 13.45 4.93 -22.37
CA ASN A 121 13.46 3.50 -22.69
C ASN A 121 12.97 2.60 -21.54
N SER A 122 12.49 3.17 -20.43
CA SER A 122 11.88 2.40 -19.35
C SER A 122 10.54 1.82 -19.77
N ASP A 123 10.19 0.66 -19.24
CA ASP A 123 8.89 0.02 -19.39
C ASP A 123 8.06 0.26 -18.13
N VAL A 124 7.09 1.17 -18.20
CA VAL A 124 6.29 1.59 -17.05
C VAL A 124 4.83 1.12 -17.20
N THR A 125 4.30 0.51 -16.16
CA THR A 125 2.92 0.00 -16.10
C THR A 125 2.27 0.53 -14.84
N GLY A 126 1.04 1.04 -14.93
CA GLY A 126 0.23 1.50 -13.81
C GLY A 126 -0.99 0.62 -13.58
N LEU A 127 -1.29 0.34 -12.32
CA LEU A 127 -2.57 -0.22 -11.86
C LEU A 127 -3.25 0.78 -10.95
N ASP A 128 -4.57 0.93 -11.09
CA ASP A 128 -5.38 1.67 -10.13
C ASP A 128 -6.73 1.00 -9.91
N ALA A 129 -7.26 1.11 -8.69
CA ALA A 129 -8.56 0.58 -8.30
C ALA A 129 -9.72 1.47 -8.79
N SER A 130 -9.46 2.73 -9.16
CA SER A 130 -10.46 3.65 -9.68
C SER A 130 -10.46 3.65 -11.22
N PRO A 131 -11.56 3.23 -11.87
CA PRO A 131 -11.68 3.29 -13.32
C PRO A 131 -11.61 4.72 -13.85
N PHE A 132 -12.03 5.70 -13.05
CA PHE A 132 -11.95 7.13 -13.38
C PHE A 132 -10.48 7.58 -13.50
N GLN A 133 -9.64 7.23 -12.52
CA GLN A 133 -8.21 7.59 -12.54
C GLN A 133 -7.47 6.90 -13.69
N VAL A 134 -7.77 5.62 -13.96
CA VAL A 134 -7.21 4.89 -15.10
C VAL A 134 -7.55 5.59 -16.43
N SER A 135 -8.81 6.01 -16.61
CA SER A 135 -9.24 6.73 -17.80
C SER A 135 -8.51 8.07 -17.96
N LYS A 136 -8.42 8.84 -16.87
CA LYS A 136 -7.74 10.12 -16.82
C LYS A 136 -6.24 9.99 -17.14
N ALA A 137 -5.57 9.02 -16.52
CA ALA A 137 -4.15 8.75 -16.76
C ALA A 137 -3.89 8.35 -18.23
N SER A 138 -4.73 7.47 -18.80
CA SER A 138 -4.62 7.05 -20.21
C SER A 138 -4.83 8.20 -21.20
N GLN A 139 -5.67 9.17 -20.86
CA GLN A 139 -5.87 10.37 -21.67
C GLN A 139 -4.69 11.34 -21.59
N ASN A 140 -4.16 11.56 -20.38
CA ASN A 140 -3.07 12.50 -20.14
C ASN A 140 -1.71 11.95 -20.61
N PHE A 141 -1.50 10.65 -20.51
CA PHE A 141 -0.22 9.98 -20.78
C PHE A 141 -0.46 8.69 -21.59
N PRO A 142 -0.77 8.80 -22.90
CA PRO A 142 -1.15 7.64 -23.74
C PRO A 142 -0.03 6.61 -23.91
N ASP A 143 1.23 6.98 -23.67
CA ASP A 143 2.38 6.09 -23.73
C ASP A 143 2.57 5.26 -22.45
N ILE A 144 1.76 5.50 -21.40
CA ILE A 144 1.77 4.74 -20.16
C ILE A 144 0.67 3.69 -20.21
N LYS A 145 1.04 2.45 -19.95
CA LYS A 145 0.09 1.35 -19.88
C LYS A 145 -0.64 1.36 -18.55
N MET A 146 -1.91 1.76 -18.56
CA MET A 146 -2.77 1.79 -17.38
C MET A 146 -3.79 0.67 -17.41
N THR A 147 -4.05 0.06 -16.24
CA THR A 147 -5.03 -1.04 -16.08
C THR A 147 -5.86 -0.83 -14.81
N HIS A 148 -7.18 -0.96 -14.94
CA HIS A 148 -8.09 -1.00 -13.79
C HIS A 148 -8.01 -2.36 -13.12
N SER A 149 -7.55 -2.40 -11.85
CA SER A 149 -7.46 -3.62 -11.05
C SER A 149 -7.21 -3.32 -9.59
N ILE A 150 -7.73 -4.17 -8.69
CA ILE A 150 -7.37 -4.18 -7.27
C ILE A 150 -6.26 -5.21 -7.07
N PHE A 151 -5.05 -4.73 -6.85
CA PHE A 151 -3.84 -5.54 -6.78
C PHE A 151 -3.87 -6.56 -5.63
N GLY A 152 -3.58 -7.81 -5.96
CA GLY A 152 -3.57 -8.92 -5.00
C GLY A 152 -4.96 -9.49 -4.68
N ILE A 153 -6.04 -8.98 -5.27
CA ILE A 153 -7.42 -9.45 -5.07
C ILE A 153 -8.00 -9.97 -6.37
N SER A 154 -8.05 -9.15 -7.40
CA SER A 154 -8.52 -9.57 -8.72
C SER A 154 -7.46 -10.41 -9.42
N LYS A 155 -7.88 -11.29 -10.35
CA LYS A 155 -6.96 -11.87 -11.32
C LYS A 155 -6.46 -10.72 -12.20
N ASP A 156 -5.28 -10.23 -11.85
CA ASP A 156 -4.70 -9.07 -12.50
C ASP A 156 -4.55 -9.32 -13.99
N ALA A 157 -5.04 -8.38 -14.80
CA ALA A 157 -4.74 -8.32 -16.21
C ALA A 157 -3.31 -7.80 -16.46
N LEU A 158 -2.39 -8.08 -15.52
CA LEU A 158 -0.99 -7.74 -15.70
C LEU A 158 -0.40 -8.54 -16.86
N PRO A 159 0.45 -7.92 -17.69
CA PRO A 159 1.25 -8.66 -18.66
C PRO A 159 2.01 -9.79 -17.96
N ASN A 160 2.21 -10.89 -18.67
CA ASN A 160 2.98 -12.03 -18.16
C ASN A 160 4.48 -11.68 -18.20
N GLN A 161 4.89 -10.72 -17.38
CA GLN A 161 6.26 -10.21 -17.27
C GLN A 161 6.62 -9.97 -15.81
N PHE A 162 7.92 -9.97 -15.54
CA PHE A 162 8.46 -9.58 -14.24
C PHE A 162 8.94 -8.13 -14.27
N TYR A 163 8.86 -7.48 -13.10
CA TYR A 163 9.26 -6.09 -12.89
C TYR A 163 10.54 -6.00 -12.07
N ASP A 164 11.35 -4.99 -12.32
CA ASP A 164 12.53 -4.68 -11.51
C ASP A 164 12.11 -3.95 -10.24
N ILE A 165 11.05 -3.16 -10.35
CA ILE A 165 10.50 -2.38 -9.24
C ILE A 165 8.98 -2.47 -9.23
N VAL A 166 8.42 -2.69 -8.02
CA VAL A 166 7.01 -2.44 -7.70
C VAL A 166 6.95 -1.25 -6.76
N ILE A 167 6.21 -0.22 -7.14
CA ILE A 167 5.95 0.98 -6.33
C ILE A 167 4.52 0.92 -5.81
N GLY A 168 4.30 1.27 -4.51
CA GLY A 168 2.98 1.29 -3.90
C GLY A 168 2.82 2.44 -2.90
N ASN A 169 2.86 3.69 -3.38
CA ASN A 169 2.83 4.87 -2.52
C ASN A 169 1.42 5.18 -2.01
N ASN A 170 1.24 5.23 -0.69
CA ASN A 170 -0.05 5.44 -0.03
C ASN A 170 -1.14 4.42 -0.47
N VAL A 171 -0.75 3.17 -0.68
CA VAL A 171 -1.63 2.07 -1.09
C VAL A 171 -1.68 0.96 -0.06
N LEU A 172 -0.53 0.59 0.52
CA LEU A 172 -0.45 -0.51 1.48
C LEU A 172 -1.28 -0.23 2.73
N ASN A 173 -1.33 1.03 3.16
CA ASN A 173 -2.16 1.48 4.28
C ASN A 173 -3.67 1.42 4.00
N HIS A 174 -4.08 1.33 2.76
CA HIS A 174 -5.49 1.18 2.33
C HIS A 174 -5.90 -0.28 2.06
N SER A 175 -4.98 -1.23 2.06
CA SER A 175 -5.28 -2.61 1.67
C SER A 175 -6.00 -3.40 2.78
N ASN A 176 -7.18 -3.95 2.48
CA ASN A 176 -7.87 -4.90 3.36
C ASN A 176 -7.19 -6.27 3.39
N GLN A 177 -6.29 -6.55 2.46
CA GLN A 177 -5.61 -7.84 2.30
C GLN A 177 -4.10 -7.63 2.10
N LEU A 178 -3.45 -7.00 3.09
CA LEU A 178 -2.03 -6.65 3.02
C LEU A 178 -1.12 -7.84 2.71
N ASN A 179 -1.44 -9.02 3.24
CA ASN A 179 -0.69 -10.23 2.93
C ASN A 179 -0.76 -10.63 1.45
N ASN A 180 -1.94 -10.50 0.83
CA ASN A 180 -2.12 -10.79 -0.59
C ASN A 180 -1.37 -9.77 -1.45
N PHE A 181 -1.44 -8.48 -1.07
CA PHE A 181 -0.68 -7.42 -1.73
C PHE A 181 0.82 -7.74 -1.75
N LEU A 182 1.40 -8.00 -0.58
CA LEU A 182 2.84 -8.29 -0.46
C LEU A 182 3.24 -9.59 -1.17
N SER A 183 2.41 -10.63 -1.11
CA SER A 183 2.62 -11.87 -1.83
C SER A 183 2.64 -11.63 -3.34
N ARG A 184 1.66 -10.89 -3.85
CA ARG A 184 1.58 -10.57 -5.27
C ARG A 184 2.74 -9.70 -5.74
N ALA A 185 3.13 -8.68 -4.95
CA ALA A 185 4.30 -7.86 -5.24
C ALA A 185 5.56 -8.72 -5.39
N ARG A 186 5.77 -9.68 -4.48
CA ARG A 186 6.88 -10.62 -4.57
C ARG A 186 6.81 -11.48 -5.83
N ASP A 187 5.62 -11.95 -6.21
CA ASP A 187 5.44 -12.88 -7.34
C ASP A 187 5.70 -12.20 -8.69
N VAL A 188 5.40 -10.91 -8.82
CA VAL A 188 5.64 -10.14 -10.06
C VAL A 188 7.04 -9.52 -10.15
N LEU A 189 7.80 -9.49 -9.05
CA LEU A 189 9.17 -8.97 -9.05
C LEU A 189 10.18 -9.98 -9.58
N ASN A 190 11.17 -9.48 -10.32
CA ASN A 190 12.41 -10.20 -10.63
C ASN A 190 13.09 -10.70 -9.34
N ALA A 191 14.01 -11.65 -9.45
CA ALA A 191 14.75 -12.23 -8.30
C ALA A 191 15.47 -11.16 -7.48
N ASP A 192 16.04 -10.14 -8.13
CA ASP A 192 16.72 -9.02 -7.51
C ASP A 192 15.89 -7.75 -7.43
N GLY A 193 14.57 -7.87 -7.65
CA GLY A 193 13.65 -6.75 -7.71
C GLY A 193 13.36 -6.10 -6.35
N PHE A 194 12.86 -4.87 -6.39
CA PHE A 194 12.57 -4.06 -5.22
C PHE A 194 11.10 -3.71 -5.10
N LEU A 195 10.57 -3.81 -3.90
CA LEU A 195 9.33 -3.17 -3.47
C LEU A 195 9.68 -1.83 -2.84
N ILE A 196 9.10 -0.73 -3.37
CA ILE A 196 9.30 0.62 -2.85
C ILE A 196 7.92 1.19 -2.53
N PHE A 197 7.75 1.73 -1.33
CA PHE A 197 6.48 2.32 -0.96
C PHE A 197 6.63 3.47 0.03
N GLU A 198 5.67 4.37 0.02
CA GLU A 198 5.49 5.35 1.08
C GLU A 198 4.17 5.12 1.80
N VAL A 199 4.20 5.26 3.11
CA VAL A 199 3.02 5.17 3.99
C VAL A 199 3.13 6.19 5.13
N PRO A 200 2.02 6.77 5.60
CA PRO A 200 2.02 7.61 6.79
C PRO A 200 2.64 6.89 7.98
N SER A 201 3.52 7.58 8.69
CA SER A 201 4.23 7.05 9.85
C SER A 201 3.36 7.12 11.11
N LEU A 202 3.04 5.97 11.70
CA LEU A 202 2.37 5.90 13.01
C LEU A 202 3.22 6.58 14.09
N ASP A 203 4.54 6.43 14.03
CA ASP A 203 5.46 7.04 14.99
C ASP A 203 5.36 8.58 14.94
N MET A 204 5.27 9.16 13.74
CA MET A 204 5.09 10.60 13.56
C MET A 204 3.68 11.08 13.89
N MET A 205 2.65 10.25 13.70
CA MET A 205 1.29 10.56 14.14
C MET A 205 1.26 10.80 15.66
N PHE A 206 1.90 9.93 16.45
CA PHE A 206 2.02 10.11 17.88
C PHE A 206 2.88 11.35 18.25
N LEU A 207 4.06 11.50 17.65
CA LEU A 207 4.97 12.61 17.96
C LEU A 207 4.40 13.98 17.62
N LYS A 208 3.60 14.09 16.56
CA LYS A 208 3.02 15.35 16.08
C LYS A 208 1.54 15.53 16.44
N ASN A 209 0.94 14.59 17.20
CA ASN A 209 -0.49 14.58 17.54
C ASN A 209 -1.41 14.67 16.31
N LYS A 210 -1.10 13.94 15.24
CA LYS A 210 -1.86 13.92 13.98
C LYS A 210 -2.91 12.82 13.96
N TRP A 211 -3.96 12.98 14.75
CA TRP A 211 -5.04 12.01 14.89
C TRP A 211 -6.04 12.04 13.73
N ASP A 212 -6.04 13.09 12.93
CA ASP A 212 -6.77 13.27 11.69
C ASP A 212 -6.42 12.23 10.60
N MET A 213 -5.27 11.57 10.74
CA MET A 213 -4.87 10.46 9.87
C MET A 213 -5.61 9.14 10.18
N ILE A 214 -6.43 9.10 11.26
CA ILE A 214 -7.25 7.93 11.60
C ILE A 214 -8.63 8.12 11.00
N TYR A 215 -8.92 7.36 9.94
CA TYR A 215 -10.21 7.31 9.27
C TYR A 215 -10.38 5.97 8.53
N HIS A 216 -11.58 5.70 8.01
CA HIS A 216 -11.94 4.36 7.56
C HIS A 216 -11.09 3.84 6.39
N GLU A 217 -10.57 4.71 5.52
CA GLU A 217 -9.76 4.28 4.39
C GLU A 217 -8.34 3.89 4.78
N HIS A 218 -7.80 4.45 5.87
CA HIS A 218 -6.53 4.03 6.42
C HIS A 218 -6.69 2.74 7.21
N VAL A 219 -6.73 1.63 6.50
CA VAL A 219 -6.89 0.29 7.08
C VAL A 219 -5.76 -0.06 8.05
N SER A 220 -4.53 0.31 7.69
CA SER A 220 -3.30 -0.03 8.42
C SER A 220 -2.46 1.18 8.76
N TYR A 221 -1.89 1.18 9.96
CA TYR A 221 -0.98 2.21 10.47
C TYR A 221 0.38 1.59 10.73
N PHE A 222 1.40 2.06 10.03
CA PHE A 222 2.73 1.46 10.04
C PHE A 222 3.67 2.19 10.99
N SER A 223 4.27 1.45 11.92
CA SER A 223 5.46 1.85 12.68
C SER A 223 6.72 1.20 12.09
N ILE A 224 7.90 1.70 12.43
CA ILE A 224 9.17 1.05 12.06
C ILE A 224 9.16 -0.42 12.51
N ASN A 225 8.72 -0.69 13.74
CA ASN A 225 8.67 -2.04 14.28
C ASN A 225 7.75 -2.96 13.46
N SER A 226 6.55 -2.50 13.08
CA SER A 226 5.63 -3.31 12.27
C SER A 226 6.21 -3.57 10.87
N ILE A 227 6.85 -2.60 10.21
CA ILE A 227 7.51 -2.76 8.91
C ILE A 227 8.62 -3.83 9.02
N MET A 228 9.50 -3.71 10.04
CA MET A 228 10.60 -4.67 10.27
C MET A 228 10.13 -6.08 10.62
N ASN A 229 8.91 -6.23 11.15
CA ASN A 229 8.32 -7.53 11.42
C ASN A 229 7.59 -8.12 10.19
N ILE A 230 6.89 -7.29 9.43
CA ILE A 230 6.01 -7.72 8.34
C ILE A 230 6.81 -8.08 7.08
N LEU A 231 7.71 -7.21 6.62
CA LEU A 231 8.39 -7.39 5.34
C LEU A 231 9.26 -8.66 5.27
N PRO A 232 10.07 -9.01 6.30
CA PRO A 232 10.79 -10.27 6.30
C PRO A 232 9.87 -11.49 6.25
N GLN A 233 8.72 -11.41 6.94
CA GLN A 233 7.73 -12.46 6.88
C GLN A 233 7.06 -12.60 5.51
N ALA A 234 6.98 -11.53 4.73
CA ALA A 234 6.48 -11.54 3.36
C ALA A 234 7.54 -11.90 2.31
N GLY A 235 8.80 -12.17 2.73
CA GLY A 235 9.92 -12.51 1.85
C GLY A 235 10.64 -11.31 1.25
N PHE A 236 10.67 -10.21 2.00
CA PHE A 236 11.41 -8.99 1.63
C PHE A 236 12.47 -8.66 2.68
N GLU A 237 13.64 -8.26 2.22
CA GLU A 237 14.70 -7.70 3.04
C GLU A 237 14.61 -6.18 2.99
N VAL A 238 14.43 -5.54 4.15
CA VAL A 238 14.39 -4.07 4.24
C VAL A 238 15.78 -3.52 4.04
N THR A 239 15.98 -2.73 2.99
CA THR A 239 17.27 -2.10 2.69
C THR A 239 17.38 -0.66 3.19
N SER A 240 16.27 0.08 3.20
CA SER A 240 16.19 1.40 3.85
C SER A 240 14.77 1.74 4.31
N ILE A 241 14.69 2.52 5.38
CA ILE A 241 13.49 3.24 5.84
C ILE A 241 13.91 4.67 6.06
N GLU A 242 13.31 5.60 5.32
CA GLU A 242 13.59 7.02 5.40
C GLU A 242 12.33 7.78 5.77
N LEU A 243 12.45 8.73 6.68
CA LEU A 243 11.36 9.63 7.05
C LEU A 243 11.35 10.83 6.11
N ASN A 244 10.19 11.19 5.58
CA ASN A 244 9.94 12.42 4.83
C ASN A 244 8.77 13.19 5.43
N ASP A 245 8.55 14.43 4.98
CA ASP A 245 7.50 15.31 5.52
C ASP A 245 6.15 15.16 4.82
N TYR A 246 6.03 14.29 3.81
CA TYR A 246 4.79 14.09 3.08
C TYR A 246 3.70 13.55 4.02
N HIS A 247 2.46 14.04 3.85
CA HIS A 247 1.33 13.75 4.75
C HIS A 247 1.64 14.00 6.24
N GLY A 248 2.57 14.93 6.52
CA GLY A 248 2.95 15.29 7.89
C GLY A 248 3.94 14.34 8.55
N GLY A 249 4.47 13.41 7.80
CA GLY A 249 5.49 12.44 8.17
C GLY A 249 5.15 11.06 7.64
N SER A 250 5.87 10.65 6.60
CA SER A 250 5.73 9.33 5.97
C SER A 250 7.05 8.57 5.95
N PHE A 251 6.98 7.26 6.03
CA PHE A 251 8.11 6.39 5.73
C PHE A 251 8.20 6.14 4.24
N ARG A 252 9.38 6.34 3.66
CA ARG A 252 9.77 5.74 2.38
C ARG A 252 10.55 4.48 2.67
N VAL A 253 10.04 3.35 2.23
CA VAL A 253 10.63 2.03 2.45
C VAL A 253 11.12 1.47 1.14
N VAL A 254 12.36 1.00 1.13
CA VAL A 254 12.93 0.20 0.05
C VAL A 254 13.22 -1.19 0.58
N ALA A 255 12.64 -2.20 -0.06
CA ALA A 255 12.79 -3.58 0.35
C ALA A 255 13.10 -4.46 -0.86
N LYS A 256 14.14 -5.28 -0.75
CA LYS A 256 14.57 -6.21 -1.80
C LYS A 256 13.83 -7.53 -1.66
N LYS A 257 13.40 -8.13 -2.76
CA LYS A 257 12.89 -9.52 -2.78
C LYS A 257 13.95 -10.47 -2.25
N SER A 258 13.57 -11.38 -1.33
CA SER A 258 14.48 -12.32 -0.69
C SER A 258 13.89 -13.73 -0.62
N GLU A 259 14.36 -14.61 -1.48
CA GLU A 259 13.97 -16.02 -1.47
C GLU A 259 14.46 -16.74 -0.20
N LEU A 260 15.58 -16.31 0.37
CA LEU A 260 16.12 -16.89 1.61
C LEU A 260 15.17 -16.69 2.79
N LEU A 261 14.66 -15.47 2.98
CA LEU A 261 13.72 -15.15 4.07
C LEU A 261 12.39 -15.88 3.86
N PHE A 262 11.90 -15.93 2.63
CA PHE A 262 10.67 -16.63 2.29
C PHE A 262 10.74 -18.14 2.58
N ASN A 263 11.84 -18.78 2.19
CA ASN A 263 12.04 -20.22 2.38
C ASN A 263 12.23 -20.58 3.86
N ARG A 264 12.91 -19.76 4.65
CA ARG A 264 13.02 -19.92 6.11
C ARG A 264 11.65 -19.93 6.77
N ARG A 265 10.78 -18.97 6.44
CA ARG A 265 9.42 -18.91 7.00
C ARG A 265 8.59 -20.15 6.62
N LYS A 266 8.64 -20.58 5.36
CA LYS A 266 7.93 -21.78 4.88
C LYS A 266 8.38 -23.02 5.64
N SER A 267 9.67 -23.15 5.90
CA SER A 267 10.26 -24.23 6.70
C SER A 267 9.75 -24.19 8.15
N MET A 268 9.74 -23.02 8.80
CA MET A 268 9.26 -22.87 10.20
C MET A 268 7.77 -23.19 10.31
N LYS A 269 6.91 -22.67 9.42
CA LYS A 269 5.47 -22.99 9.43
C LYS A 269 5.21 -24.49 9.24
N ASN A 270 5.96 -25.14 8.37
CA ASN A 270 5.85 -26.60 8.17
C ASN A 270 6.27 -27.38 9.43
N TYR A 271 7.27 -26.88 10.17
CA TYR A 271 7.70 -27.49 11.42
C TYR A 271 6.64 -27.32 12.52
N GLU A 272 6.08 -26.15 12.69
CA GLU A 272 5.00 -25.86 13.64
C GLU A 272 3.76 -26.72 13.36
N GLN A 273 3.32 -26.81 12.10
CA GLN A 273 2.17 -27.65 11.71
C GLN A 273 2.42 -29.15 12.02
N LYS A 274 3.62 -29.65 11.74
CA LYS A 274 3.99 -31.04 12.06
C LYS A 274 4.07 -31.28 13.57
N SER A 275 4.52 -30.29 14.36
CA SER A 275 4.58 -30.40 15.83
C SER A 275 3.18 -30.42 16.45
N ILE A 276 2.26 -29.58 15.93
CA ILE A 276 0.85 -29.56 16.37
C ILE A 276 0.14 -30.86 16.03
N MET A 277 0.39 -31.44 14.85
CA MET A 277 -0.16 -32.76 14.49
C MET A 277 0.32 -33.88 15.43
N LYS A 278 1.60 -33.88 15.81
CA LYS A 278 2.12 -34.87 16.77
C LYS A 278 1.52 -34.75 18.18
N ILE A 279 1.14 -33.56 18.60
CA ILE A 279 0.50 -33.33 19.93
C ILE A 279 -0.97 -33.81 19.92
N LYS A 280 -1.65 -33.77 18.77
CA LYS A 280 -3.05 -34.20 18.63
C LYS A 280 -3.22 -35.73 18.45
N THR A 281 -2.15 -36.47 18.23
CA THR A 281 -2.15 -37.92 17.98
C THR A 281 -1.64 -38.75 19.16
N ASN A 282 -1.31 -38.13 20.28
CA ASN A 282 -1.05 -38.75 21.58
C ASN A 282 -2.14 -38.35 22.57
#